data_d675bdfe00031b3fdcb7e32a1288968e
#
_entry.id   d675bdfe00031b3fdcb7e32a1288968e
#
_cell.length_a   1.000
_cell.length_b   1.000
_cell.length_c   1.000
_cell.angle_alpha   90.00
_cell.angle_beta   90.00
_cell.angle_gamma   90.00
#
_symmetry.space_group_name_H-M   'P 1'
#
loop_
_entity.id
_entity.type
_entity.pdbx_description
1 polymer ?
#
loop_
_entity_poly.entity_id
_entity_poly.type
_entity_poly.pdbx_seq_one_letter_code
_entity_poly.pdbx_strand_id
1 'polypeptide(L)'
;MLNIYEKCPQPRFFTCGCLENDGGFLHIRRTLNCDVLIFVTEGTLFITMNDTDFAVRSGEYVLLPSGTEHWGTKPCAGRLSYMWVHFSAPKTRGESCPESGFAYLIPEHFTAADPGRVSIIFRQLLDYQRQERLYTEILPVCTLSMLLMEITQQYLAAGNEHEISPKIYNICQWIRSNCQKKLTAEMIARHFHYNAEYLSLIFKRETGCTLIKYLSRTRIDIAKRLLETEGISIKETAYSSGFSDEKYFMRTFRKLEGMTPMQYREAFRKRNINSK
;
A
#
# COMPACT_ATOMS: atom_id res chain seq x y z
N MET A 1 -2.65 -8.95 12.96
CA MET A 1 -2.54 -7.48 12.74
C MET A 1 -2.80 -7.17 11.28
N LEU A 2 -3.31 -5.99 10.93
CA LEU A 2 -3.51 -5.55 9.54
C LEU A 2 -2.32 -4.67 9.11
N ASN A 3 -1.68 -5.02 8.01
CA ASN A 3 -0.63 -4.21 7.41
C ASN A 3 -1.21 -3.39 6.26
N ILE A 4 -0.97 -2.09 6.30
CA ILE A 4 -1.47 -1.13 5.32
C ILE A 4 -0.28 -0.59 4.54
N TYR A 5 -0.23 -0.85 3.23
CA TYR A 5 0.83 -0.39 2.34
C TYR A 5 0.31 0.67 1.39
N GLU A 6 1.12 1.70 1.16
CA GLU A 6 0.84 2.69 0.13
C GLU A 6 1.01 2.07 -1.26
N LYS A 7 0.16 2.47 -2.20
CA LYS A 7 0.20 2.00 -3.58
C LYS A 7 1.17 2.82 -4.45
N CYS A 8 1.55 3.97 -3.99
CA CYS A 8 2.48 4.87 -4.68
C CYS A 8 3.52 5.40 -3.68
N PRO A 9 4.83 5.19 -3.92
CA PRO A 9 5.40 4.49 -5.08
C PRO A 9 5.02 3.01 -5.15
N GLN A 10 5.14 2.42 -6.34
CA GLN A 10 4.86 1.00 -6.56
C GLN A 10 5.69 0.11 -5.62
N PRO A 11 5.18 -1.07 -5.22
CA PRO A 11 5.95 -2.00 -4.41
C PRO A 11 7.21 -2.44 -5.17
N ARG A 12 8.31 -2.57 -4.46
CA ARG A 12 9.56 -3.10 -5.00
C ARG A 12 9.56 -4.62 -4.88
N PHE A 13 9.64 -5.30 -5.99
CA PHE A 13 9.84 -6.75 -6.05
C PHE A 13 11.33 -7.08 -5.82
N PHE A 14 11.63 -8.13 -5.06
CA PHE A 14 12.99 -8.65 -4.89
C PHE A 14 13.14 -10.03 -5.51
N THR A 15 12.36 -10.99 -5.07
CA THR A 15 12.39 -12.37 -5.54
C THR A 15 11.13 -13.12 -5.12
N CYS A 16 10.85 -14.23 -5.79
CA CYS A 16 9.79 -15.16 -5.40
C CYS A 16 10.26 -16.60 -5.60
N GLY A 17 9.53 -17.54 -5.05
CA GLY A 17 9.84 -18.95 -5.17
C GLY A 17 8.72 -19.85 -4.71
N CYS A 18 8.95 -21.16 -4.82
CA CYS A 18 8.09 -22.18 -4.26
C CYS A 18 8.93 -23.17 -3.45
N LEU A 19 8.30 -23.74 -2.43
CA LEU A 19 8.83 -24.86 -1.67
C LEU A 19 7.89 -26.04 -1.82
N GLU A 20 8.47 -27.21 -2.07
CA GLU A 20 7.81 -28.49 -1.98
C GLU A 20 8.63 -29.39 -1.06
N ASN A 21 8.00 -30.02 -0.08
CA ASN A 21 8.65 -30.87 0.89
C ASN A 21 7.70 -32.00 1.30
N ASP A 22 8.19 -33.23 1.33
CA ASP A 22 7.36 -34.41 1.60
C ASP A 22 7.14 -34.71 3.09
N GLY A 23 7.65 -33.84 3.98
CA GLY A 23 7.44 -33.88 5.41
C GLY A 23 8.68 -33.49 6.23
N GLY A 24 8.46 -33.16 7.48
CA GLY A 24 9.54 -32.76 8.40
C GLY A 24 10.13 -31.37 8.18
N PHE A 25 9.59 -30.56 7.26
CA PHE A 25 10.07 -29.20 7.05
C PHE A 25 9.84 -28.33 8.29
N LEU A 26 10.91 -27.68 8.74
CA LEU A 26 10.88 -26.68 9.80
C LEU A 26 11.41 -25.35 9.24
N HIS A 27 10.60 -24.31 9.33
CA HIS A 27 11.01 -22.99 8.84
C HIS A 27 12.19 -22.45 9.63
N ILE A 28 13.21 -21.98 8.92
CA ILE A 28 14.45 -21.47 9.55
C ILE A 28 14.15 -20.17 10.34
N ARG A 29 14.81 -20.02 11.51
CA ARG A 29 14.77 -18.78 12.29
C ARG A 29 15.57 -17.70 11.59
N ARG A 30 14.91 -16.57 11.30
CA ARG A 30 15.56 -15.41 10.64
C ARG A 30 14.78 -14.12 10.83
N THR A 31 15.47 -13.01 10.56
CA THR A 31 14.90 -11.67 10.39
C THR A 31 15.32 -11.16 9.02
N LEU A 32 14.36 -10.63 8.24
CA LEU A 32 14.61 -10.13 6.89
C LEU A 32 14.33 -8.63 6.81
N ASN A 33 15.08 -7.91 5.98
CA ASN A 33 14.89 -6.48 5.72
C ASN A 33 13.87 -6.22 4.59
N CYS A 34 12.95 -7.16 4.37
CA CYS A 34 11.87 -7.07 3.40
C CYS A 34 10.64 -7.77 3.95
N ASP A 35 9.48 -7.45 3.40
CA ASP A 35 8.25 -8.18 3.68
C ASP A 35 8.23 -9.50 2.90
N VAL A 36 7.68 -10.56 3.50
CA VAL A 36 7.52 -11.86 2.85
C VAL A 36 6.06 -12.28 2.94
N LEU A 37 5.44 -12.50 1.80
CA LEU A 37 4.12 -13.10 1.72
C LEU A 37 4.29 -14.58 1.35
N ILE A 38 3.79 -15.48 2.20
CA ILE A 38 3.78 -16.92 1.97
C ILE A 38 2.33 -17.36 1.77
N PHE A 39 2.05 -18.06 0.68
CA PHE A 39 0.75 -18.65 0.37
C PHE A 39 0.88 -20.17 0.32
N VAL A 40 0.18 -20.88 1.22
CA VAL A 40 0.22 -22.33 1.32
C VAL A 40 -0.73 -22.96 0.30
N THR A 41 -0.22 -23.86 -0.51
CA THR A 41 -0.98 -24.57 -1.54
C THR A 41 -1.33 -26.00 -1.13
N GLU A 42 -0.51 -26.63 -0.25
CA GLU A 42 -0.74 -27.97 0.27
C GLU A 42 -0.16 -28.10 1.68
N GLY A 43 -0.84 -28.81 2.56
CA GLY A 43 -0.39 -29.07 3.92
C GLY A 43 -0.60 -27.91 4.89
N THR A 44 0.25 -27.85 5.91
CA THR A 44 0.20 -26.82 6.95
C THR A 44 1.62 -26.35 7.31
N LEU A 45 1.87 -25.07 7.19
CA LEU A 45 3.08 -24.41 7.66
C LEU A 45 2.88 -23.93 9.10
N PHE A 46 3.76 -24.35 10.02
CA PHE A 46 3.76 -23.86 11.40
C PHE A 46 4.86 -22.82 11.57
N ILE A 47 4.48 -21.59 11.91
CA ILE A 47 5.41 -20.46 12.01
C ILE A 47 5.04 -19.54 13.18
N THR A 48 6.06 -19.09 13.92
CA THR A 48 5.92 -18.11 15.00
C THR A 48 6.45 -16.76 14.55
N MET A 49 5.75 -15.71 14.88
CA MET A 49 6.11 -14.31 14.63
C MET A 49 5.52 -13.44 15.73
N ASN A 50 6.30 -12.51 16.30
CA ASN A 50 5.85 -11.63 17.40
C ASN A 50 5.17 -12.41 18.55
N ASP A 51 5.78 -13.51 18.99
CA ASP A 51 5.28 -14.41 20.03
C ASP A 51 3.89 -15.02 19.73
N THR A 52 3.43 -14.95 18.49
CA THR A 52 2.18 -15.53 18.03
C THR A 52 2.44 -16.71 17.10
N ASP A 53 1.84 -17.85 17.40
CA ASP A 53 1.94 -19.06 16.60
C ASP A 53 0.85 -19.08 15.53
N PHE A 54 1.25 -19.33 14.29
CA PHE A 54 0.36 -19.49 13.15
C PHE A 54 0.44 -20.91 12.60
N ALA A 55 -0.72 -21.51 12.34
CA ALA A 55 -0.86 -22.76 11.59
C ALA A 55 -1.51 -22.42 10.25
N VAL A 56 -0.69 -22.10 9.25
CA VAL A 56 -1.13 -21.66 7.92
C VAL A 56 -1.43 -22.86 7.05
N ARG A 57 -2.69 -23.05 6.70
CA ARG A 57 -3.19 -24.20 5.94
C ARG A 57 -3.27 -23.89 4.45
N SER A 58 -3.50 -24.94 3.66
CA SER A 58 -3.78 -24.81 2.22
C SER A 58 -4.92 -23.81 1.97
N GLY A 59 -4.68 -22.85 1.05
CA GLY A 59 -5.58 -21.73 0.75
C GLY A 59 -5.42 -20.52 1.68
N GLU A 60 -4.53 -20.59 2.65
CA GLU A 60 -4.23 -19.47 3.54
C GLU A 60 -2.88 -18.84 3.21
N TYR A 61 -2.72 -17.58 3.62
CA TYR A 61 -1.43 -16.92 3.54
C TYR A 61 -1.02 -16.34 4.90
N VAL A 62 0.28 -16.12 5.05
CA VAL A 62 0.88 -15.36 6.14
C VAL A 62 1.81 -14.29 5.56
N LEU A 63 1.70 -13.08 6.11
CA LEU A 63 2.62 -11.98 5.84
C LEU A 63 3.62 -11.89 7.00
N LEU A 64 4.90 -11.94 6.69
CA LEU A 64 6.01 -11.74 7.59
C LEU A 64 6.58 -10.35 7.35
N PRO A 65 6.29 -9.35 8.21
CA PRO A 65 6.73 -7.98 8.01
C PRO A 65 8.24 -7.83 8.13
N SER A 66 8.80 -6.89 7.35
CA SER A 66 10.20 -6.49 7.41
C SER A 66 10.64 -6.17 8.85
N GLY A 67 11.81 -6.65 9.26
CA GLY A 67 12.38 -6.45 10.59
C GLY A 67 11.79 -7.36 11.67
N THR A 68 10.84 -8.23 11.35
CA THR A 68 10.21 -9.15 12.30
C THR A 68 10.95 -10.49 12.32
N GLU A 69 11.38 -10.93 13.50
CA GLU A 69 11.93 -12.27 13.67
C GLU A 69 10.81 -13.30 13.55
N HIS A 70 11.07 -14.37 12.80
CA HIS A 70 10.15 -15.48 12.60
C HIS A 70 10.89 -16.81 12.50
N TRP A 71 10.21 -17.90 12.91
CA TRP A 71 10.77 -19.26 12.89
C TRP A 71 9.67 -20.31 12.83
N GLY A 72 10.03 -21.52 12.44
CA GLY A 72 9.12 -22.67 12.51
C GLY A 72 8.88 -23.10 13.94
N THR A 73 7.62 -23.21 14.36
CA THR A 73 7.23 -23.68 15.70
C THR A 73 7.47 -25.16 15.85
N LYS A 74 7.13 -25.94 14.82
CA LYS A 74 7.28 -27.39 14.74
C LYS A 74 7.37 -27.86 13.29
N PRO A 75 7.94 -29.05 13.02
CA PRO A 75 7.98 -29.63 11.68
C PRO A 75 6.57 -29.88 11.12
N CYS A 76 6.41 -29.76 9.79
CA CYS A 76 5.17 -30.18 9.12
C CYS A 76 4.99 -31.71 9.20
N ALA A 77 3.76 -32.17 9.41
CA ALA A 77 3.44 -33.58 9.62
C ALA A 77 3.26 -34.39 8.33
N GLY A 78 3.39 -33.80 7.17
CA GLY A 78 3.23 -34.42 5.86
C GLY A 78 3.67 -33.48 4.77
N ARG A 79 3.25 -33.73 3.55
CA ARG A 79 3.61 -32.90 2.41
C ARG A 79 3.21 -31.47 2.64
N LEU A 80 4.15 -30.56 2.38
CA LEU A 80 3.97 -29.13 2.45
C LEU A 80 4.39 -28.51 1.11
N SER A 81 3.49 -27.72 0.53
CA SER A 81 3.82 -26.88 -0.61
C SER A 81 3.34 -25.47 -0.36
N TYR A 82 4.20 -24.49 -0.65
CA TYR A 82 3.83 -23.06 -0.62
C TYR A 82 4.62 -22.25 -1.62
N MET A 83 4.05 -21.12 -2.02
CA MET A 83 4.70 -20.08 -2.82
C MET A 83 5.00 -18.88 -1.93
N TRP A 84 6.07 -18.16 -2.24
CA TRP A 84 6.47 -16.98 -1.47
C TRP A 84 6.97 -15.86 -2.38
N VAL A 85 6.83 -14.62 -1.93
CA VAL A 85 7.38 -13.44 -2.57
C VAL A 85 7.99 -12.51 -1.53
N HIS A 86 9.20 -12.03 -1.82
CA HIS A 86 9.90 -11.00 -1.07
C HIS A 86 9.69 -9.65 -1.75
N PHE A 87 9.26 -8.65 -0.98
CA PHE A 87 8.99 -7.32 -1.51
C PHE A 87 9.19 -6.24 -0.44
N SER A 88 9.18 -5.00 -0.86
CA SER A 88 8.99 -3.87 0.05
C SER A 88 8.00 -2.89 -0.55
N ALA A 89 7.18 -2.30 0.31
CA ALA A 89 6.28 -1.22 -0.05
C ALA A 89 6.20 -0.23 1.13
N PRO A 90 6.02 1.07 0.86
CA PRO A 90 5.83 2.04 1.93
C PRO A 90 4.65 1.66 2.80
N LYS A 91 4.87 1.58 4.12
CA LYS A 91 3.82 1.29 5.11
C LYS A 91 3.27 2.58 5.67
N THR A 92 1.96 2.65 5.78
CA THR A 92 1.31 3.72 6.53
C THR A 92 1.45 3.42 8.01
N ARG A 93 2.00 4.37 8.76
CA ARG A 93 2.06 4.28 10.23
C ARG A 93 0.70 4.72 10.80
N GLY A 94 -0.04 3.79 11.39
CA GLY A 94 -1.29 4.05 12.09
C GLY A 94 -2.43 3.11 11.70
N GLU A 95 -3.45 3.02 12.55
CA GLU A 95 -4.63 2.17 12.38
C GLU A 95 -5.63 2.72 11.34
N SER A 96 -5.37 3.89 10.76
CA SER A 96 -6.23 4.52 9.78
C SER A 96 -5.81 4.15 8.36
N CYS A 97 -6.79 3.79 7.55
CA CYS A 97 -6.62 3.63 6.10
C CYS A 97 -5.86 4.84 5.52
N PRO A 98 -4.86 4.63 4.65
CA PRO A 98 -4.06 5.73 4.11
C PRO A 98 -4.97 6.77 3.49
N GLU A 99 -4.74 8.03 3.84
CA GLU A 99 -5.50 9.18 3.39
C GLU A 99 -5.48 9.36 1.85
N SER A 100 -4.71 8.54 1.14
CA SER A 100 -4.57 8.54 -0.32
C SER A 100 -5.54 7.62 -1.08
N GLY A 101 -6.48 6.95 -0.42
CA GLY A 101 -7.58 6.17 -1.05
C GLY A 101 -7.17 4.94 -1.87
N PHE A 102 -5.90 4.55 -1.89
CA PHE A 102 -5.41 3.30 -2.46
C PHE A 102 -4.28 2.77 -1.60
N ALA A 103 -4.60 1.76 -0.80
CA ALA A 103 -3.64 1.00 -0.05
C ALA A 103 -3.83 -0.47 -0.36
N TYR A 104 -2.79 -1.25 -0.18
CA TYR A 104 -2.93 -2.69 -0.04
C TYR A 104 -3.20 -2.98 1.44
N LEU A 105 -4.28 -3.68 1.71
CA LEU A 105 -4.70 -4.11 3.04
C LEU A 105 -4.38 -5.59 3.17
N ILE A 106 -3.28 -5.89 3.84
CA ILE A 106 -2.76 -7.27 3.94
C ILE A 106 -2.71 -7.67 5.42
N PRO A 107 -3.66 -8.46 5.92
CA PRO A 107 -3.59 -9.02 7.26
C PRO A 107 -2.38 -9.95 7.39
N GLU A 108 -1.85 -10.10 8.61
CA GLU A 108 -0.74 -11.01 8.89
C GLU A 108 -1.10 -12.47 8.58
N HIS A 109 -2.36 -12.86 8.77
CA HIS A 109 -2.88 -14.17 8.43
C HIS A 109 -4.32 -14.06 7.95
N PHE A 110 -4.65 -14.75 6.87
CA PHE A 110 -6.00 -14.74 6.30
C PHE A 110 -6.23 -15.95 5.39
N THR A 111 -7.47 -16.43 5.36
CA THR A 111 -7.91 -17.48 4.42
C THR A 111 -8.40 -16.81 3.14
N ALA A 112 -7.78 -17.10 2.01
CA ALA A 112 -8.19 -16.56 0.72
C ALA A 112 -9.60 -17.03 0.37
N ALA A 113 -10.50 -16.13 0.02
CA ALA A 113 -11.85 -16.46 -0.43
C ALA A 113 -11.84 -17.20 -1.79
N ASP A 114 -10.88 -16.87 -2.65
CA ASP A 114 -10.60 -17.56 -3.90
C ASP A 114 -9.09 -17.92 -3.98
N PRO A 115 -8.69 -19.06 -3.40
CA PRO A 115 -7.29 -19.52 -3.44
C PRO A 115 -6.78 -19.75 -4.86
N GLY A 116 -7.66 -20.10 -5.81
CA GLY A 116 -7.31 -20.35 -7.20
C GLY A 116 -6.77 -19.09 -7.88
N ARG A 117 -7.43 -17.94 -7.70
CA ARG A 117 -6.97 -16.65 -8.24
C ARG A 117 -5.62 -16.25 -7.67
N VAL A 118 -5.42 -16.40 -6.36
CA VAL A 118 -4.14 -16.10 -5.71
C VAL A 118 -3.03 -16.99 -6.28
N SER A 119 -3.30 -18.30 -6.44
CA SER A 119 -2.35 -19.26 -7.03
C SER A 119 -1.96 -18.89 -8.47
N ILE A 120 -2.93 -18.49 -9.30
CA ILE A 120 -2.67 -18.09 -10.69
C ILE A 120 -1.70 -16.93 -10.75
N ILE A 121 -1.93 -15.87 -9.95
CA ILE A 121 -1.08 -14.68 -9.94
C ILE A 121 0.33 -15.03 -9.42
N PHE A 122 0.44 -15.84 -8.37
CA PHE A 122 1.74 -16.33 -7.89
C PHE A 122 2.51 -17.13 -8.95
N ARG A 123 1.83 -18.01 -9.68
CA ARG A 123 2.46 -18.78 -10.77
C ARG A 123 2.95 -17.89 -11.91
N GLN A 124 2.21 -16.85 -12.25
CA GLN A 124 2.67 -15.86 -13.22
C GLN A 124 3.92 -15.13 -12.71
N LEU A 125 3.96 -14.76 -11.42
CA LEU A 125 5.13 -14.12 -10.83
C LEU A 125 6.36 -15.02 -10.88
N LEU A 126 6.20 -16.33 -10.56
CA LEU A 126 7.26 -17.33 -10.66
C LEU A 126 7.74 -17.53 -12.11
N ASP A 127 6.83 -17.51 -13.07
CA ASP A 127 7.17 -17.64 -14.49
C ASP A 127 8.00 -16.45 -14.97
N TYR A 128 7.60 -15.23 -14.63
CA TYR A 128 8.36 -14.02 -14.99
C TYR A 128 9.76 -13.99 -14.38
N GLN A 129 9.95 -14.51 -13.18
CA GLN A 129 11.28 -14.58 -12.57
C GLN A 129 12.20 -15.60 -13.26
N ARG A 130 11.65 -16.68 -13.84
CA ARG A 130 12.41 -17.75 -14.50
C ARG A 130 12.80 -17.42 -15.95
N GLN A 131 12.16 -16.45 -16.57
CA GLN A 131 12.33 -16.17 -17.99
C GLN A 131 13.15 -14.87 -18.20
N GLU A 132 14.28 -14.98 -18.91
CA GLU A 132 14.99 -13.85 -19.45
C GLU A 132 14.21 -13.29 -20.66
N ARG A 133 13.32 -12.33 -20.41
CA ARG A 133 12.49 -11.65 -21.45
C ARG A 133 12.67 -10.15 -21.39
N LEU A 134 12.24 -9.47 -22.45
CA LEU A 134 12.00 -8.03 -22.44
C LEU A 134 11.03 -7.70 -21.28
N TYR A 135 11.31 -6.63 -20.54
CA TYR A 135 10.52 -6.17 -19.39
C TYR A 135 10.62 -7.02 -18.11
N THR A 136 11.71 -7.75 -17.92
CA THR A 136 11.95 -8.57 -16.70
C THR A 136 11.90 -7.77 -15.40
N GLU A 137 12.14 -6.47 -15.43
CA GLU A 137 12.07 -5.60 -14.23
C GLU A 137 10.65 -5.11 -13.94
N ILE A 138 9.81 -4.92 -14.97
CA ILE A 138 8.48 -4.29 -14.84
C ILE A 138 7.39 -5.33 -14.57
N LEU A 139 7.41 -6.46 -15.29
CA LEU A 139 6.37 -7.47 -15.18
C LEU A 139 6.21 -8.05 -13.78
N PRO A 140 7.28 -8.39 -13.04
CA PRO A 140 7.14 -8.85 -11.66
C PRO A 140 6.54 -7.78 -10.73
N VAL A 141 6.86 -6.51 -10.91
CA VAL A 141 6.31 -5.39 -10.12
C VAL A 141 4.82 -5.22 -10.39
N CYS A 142 4.40 -5.27 -11.65
CA CYS A 142 2.98 -5.21 -12.02
C CYS A 142 2.21 -6.40 -11.45
N THR A 143 2.76 -7.61 -11.57
CA THR A 143 2.13 -8.84 -11.09
C THR A 143 2.07 -8.89 -9.56
N LEU A 144 3.11 -8.43 -8.87
CA LEU A 144 3.08 -8.23 -7.42
C LEU A 144 1.98 -7.25 -7.02
N SER A 145 1.85 -6.13 -7.73
CA SER A 145 0.78 -5.16 -7.49
C SER A 145 -0.61 -5.79 -7.67
N MET A 146 -0.78 -6.63 -8.70
CA MET A 146 -2.03 -7.38 -8.91
C MET A 146 -2.29 -8.37 -7.76
N LEU A 147 -1.28 -9.08 -7.28
CA LEU A 147 -1.39 -10.00 -6.15
C LEU A 147 -1.86 -9.28 -4.88
N LEU A 148 -1.21 -8.17 -4.53
CA LEU A 148 -1.56 -7.38 -3.35
C LEU A 148 -2.97 -6.76 -3.47
N MET A 149 -3.39 -6.35 -4.68
CA MET A 149 -4.76 -5.89 -4.93
C MET A 149 -5.79 -7.01 -4.78
N GLU A 150 -5.52 -8.18 -5.33
CA GLU A 150 -6.41 -9.35 -5.23
C GLU A 150 -6.63 -9.76 -3.78
N ILE A 151 -5.55 -9.86 -2.99
CA ILE A 151 -5.62 -10.18 -1.56
C ILE A 151 -6.45 -9.11 -0.82
N THR A 152 -6.19 -7.82 -1.09
CA THR A 152 -6.94 -6.72 -0.50
C THR A 152 -8.43 -6.82 -0.82
N GLN A 153 -8.78 -7.11 -2.07
CA GLN A 153 -10.17 -7.23 -2.50
C GLN A 153 -10.88 -8.40 -1.82
N GLN A 154 -10.22 -9.55 -1.71
CA GLN A 154 -10.77 -10.73 -1.01
C GLN A 154 -10.93 -10.45 0.49
N TYR A 155 -9.96 -9.76 1.11
CA TYR A 155 -10.04 -9.36 2.52
C TYR A 155 -11.24 -8.44 2.79
N LEU A 156 -11.46 -7.45 1.94
CA LEU A 156 -12.61 -6.54 2.05
C LEU A 156 -13.93 -7.27 1.79
N ALA A 157 -14.00 -8.13 0.77
CA ALA A 157 -15.20 -8.88 0.45
C ALA A 157 -15.64 -9.86 1.55
N ALA A 158 -14.71 -10.31 2.41
CA ALA A 158 -15.01 -11.15 3.57
C ALA A 158 -15.67 -10.41 4.75
N GLY A 159 -16.14 -9.17 4.55
CA GLY A 159 -16.83 -8.38 5.57
C GLY A 159 -15.91 -7.78 6.64
N ASN A 160 -14.61 -7.75 6.38
CA ASN A 160 -13.67 -7.04 7.25
C ASN A 160 -13.86 -5.54 7.00
N GLU A 161 -14.58 -4.88 7.90
CA GLU A 161 -15.03 -3.49 7.80
C GLU A 161 -13.87 -2.47 7.82
N HIS A 162 -13.20 -2.32 6.69
CA HIS A 162 -12.53 -1.07 6.31
C HIS A 162 -13.02 -0.64 4.91
N GLU A 163 -14.31 -0.88 4.63
CA GLU A 163 -14.91 -0.39 3.41
C GLU A 163 -14.99 1.13 3.44
N ILE A 164 -14.09 1.73 2.69
CA ILE A 164 -14.45 3.01 2.07
C ILE A 164 -15.61 2.67 1.11
N SER A 165 -16.80 3.09 1.45
CA SER A 165 -17.98 2.82 0.61
C SER A 165 -17.69 3.28 -0.82
N PRO A 166 -18.25 2.63 -1.87
CA PRO A 166 -18.09 3.08 -3.26
C PRO A 166 -18.41 4.56 -3.44
N LYS A 167 -19.31 5.08 -2.61
CA LYS A 167 -19.69 6.50 -2.58
C LYS A 167 -18.53 7.39 -2.13
N ILE A 168 -17.91 7.08 -1.00
CA ILE A 168 -16.74 7.82 -0.47
C ILE A 168 -15.53 7.63 -1.38
N TYR A 169 -15.33 6.45 -1.95
CA TYR A 169 -14.33 6.21 -2.97
C TYR A 169 -14.48 7.15 -4.18
N ASN A 170 -15.70 7.28 -4.73
CA ASN A 170 -15.98 8.19 -5.84
C ASN A 170 -15.71 9.65 -5.47
N ILE A 171 -16.02 10.05 -4.23
CA ILE A 171 -15.73 11.38 -3.71
C ILE A 171 -14.20 11.61 -3.65
N CYS A 172 -13.44 10.64 -3.16
CA CYS A 172 -11.97 10.71 -3.15
C CYS A 172 -11.38 10.86 -4.55
N GLN A 173 -11.86 10.09 -5.52
CA GLN A 173 -11.43 10.18 -6.92
C GLN A 173 -11.75 11.55 -7.54
N TRP A 174 -12.97 12.02 -7.31
CA TRP A 174 -13.38 13.32 -7.82
C TRP A 174 -12.54 14.47 -7.22
N ILE A 175 -12.25 14.42 -5.90
CA ILE A 175 -11.37 15.39 -5.24
C ILE A 175 -10.00 15.38 -5.90
N ARG A 176 -9.41 14.22 -6.17
CA ARG A 176 -8.10 14.10 -6.82
C ARG A 176 -8.08 14.73 -8.21
N SER A 177 -9.11 14.48 -9.00
CA SER A 177 -9.21 15.02 -10.36
C SER A 177 -9.52 16.52 -10.39
N ASN A 178 -9.99 17.10 -9.27
CA ASN A 178 -10.42 18.50 -9.21
C ASN A 178 -9.70 19.34 -8.15
N CYS A 179 -8.74 18.78 -7.41
CA CYS A 179 -8.11 19.43 -6.25
C CYS A 179 -7.39 20.75 -6.58
N GLN A 180 -6.96 20.93 -7.82
CA GLN A 180 -6.37 22.19 -8.29
C GLN A 180 -7.38 23.35 -8.41
N LYS A 181 -8.67 23.02 -8.51
CA LYS A 181 -9.75 24.03 -8.52
C LYS A 181 -10.03 24.53 -7.10
N LYS A 182 -10.68 25.69 -7.02
CA LYS A 182 -11.16 26.20 -5.72
C LYS A 182 -12.29 25.26 -5.22
N LEU A 183 -11.97 24.43 -4.24
CA LEU A 183 -12.91 23.48 -3.63
C LEU A 183 -13.11 23.80 -2.14
N THR A 184 -14.38 23.74 -1.69
CA THR A 184 -14.77 23.75 -0.27
C THR A 184 -15.53 22.46 0.05
N ALA A 185 -15.69 22.15 1.34
CA ALA A 185 -16.45 21.00 1.80
C ALA A 185 -17.90 21.05 1.29
N GLU A 186 -18.51 22.27 1.30
CA GLU A 186 -19.87 22.49 0.82
C GLU A 186 -20.01 22.27 -0.68
N MET A 187 -19.01 22.67 -1.48
CA MET A 187 -19.01 22.44 -2.93
C MET A 187 -18.91 20.94 -3.24
N ILE A 188 -18.08 20.21 -2.51
CA ILE A 188 -17.95 18.75 -2.67
C ILE A 188 -19.27 18.08 -2.28
N ALA A 189 -19.84 18.43 -1.12
CA ALA A 189 -21.10 17.90 -0.66
C ALA A 189 -22.25 18.14 -1.67
N ARG A 190 -22.35 19.37 -2.20
CA ARG A 190 -23.33 19.74 -3.21
C ARG A 190 -23.18 18.93 -4.50
N HIS A 191 -21.93 18.72 -4.95
CA HIS A 191 -21.67 17.93 -6.17
C HIS A 191 -22.18 16.49 -6.07
N PHE A 192 -22.09 15.90 -4.88
CA PHE A 192 -22.52 14.53 -4.62
C PHE A 192 -23.94 14.43 -4.00
N HIS A 193 -24.68 15.55 -3.95
CA HIS A 193 -26.04 15.63 -3.38
C HIS A 193 -26.13 15.22 -1.91
N TYR A 194 -25.08 15.55 -1.12
CA TYR A 194 -25.05 15.34 0.33
C TYR A 194 -25.20 16.66 1.10
N ASN A 195 -25.72 16.54 2.31
CA ASN A 195 -25.52 17.58 3.33
C ASN A 195 -24.04 17.64 3.72
N ALA A 196 -23.47 18.86 3.90
CA ALA A 196 -22.04 19.05 4.17
C ALA A 196 -21.60 18.45 5.51
N GLU A 197 -22.45 18.55 6.54
CA GLU A 197 -22.15 17.98 7.88
C GLU A 197 -22.19 16.47 7.83
N TYR A 198 -23.22 15.89 7.21
CA TYR A 198 -23.33 14.45 7.03
C TYR A 198 -22.16 13.88 6.22
N LEU A 199 -21.81 14.52 5.09
CA LEU A 199 -20.65 14.10 4.31
C LEU A 199 -19.36 14.18 5.11
N SER A 200 -19.14 15.25 5.88
CA SER A 200 -17.95 15.40 6.71
C SER A 200 -17.83 14.32 7.77
N LEU A 201 -18.97 13.91 8.34
CA LEU A 201 -19.02 12.84 9.35
C LEU A 201 -18.67 11.48 8.74
N ILE A 202 -19.38 11.07 7.67
CA ILE A 202 -19.14 9.76 7.04
C ILE A 202 -17.77 9.68 6.40
N PHE A 203 -17.32 10.77 5.74
CA PHE A 203 -16.00 10.84 5.15
C PHE A 203 -14.89 10.65 6.20
N LYS A 204 -15.00 11.36 7.35
CA LYS A 204 -14.05 11.19 8.45
C LYS A 204 -14.10 9.78 9.04
N ARG A 205 -15.29 9.19 9.19
CA ARG A 205 -15.47 7.83 9.71
C ARG A 205 -14.81 6.79 8.81
N GLU A 206 -14.98 6.92 7.48
CA GLU A 206 -14.53 5.92 6.52
C GLU A 206 -13.08 6.14 6.04
N THR A 207 -12.58 7.40 6.04
CA THR A 207 -11.21 7.71 5.59
C THR A 207 -10.22 8.02 6.72
N GLY A 208 -10.71 8.11 7.96
CA GLY A 208 -9.90 8.50 9.12
C GLY A 208 -9.54 9.99 9.19
N CYS A 209 -9.84 10.79 8.15
CA CYS A 209 -9.49 12.20 8.11
C CYS A 209 -10.63 13.10 7.61
N THR A 210 -10.54 14.42 7.89
CA THR A 210 -11.53 15.37 7.37
C THR A 210 -11.36 15.62 5.88
N LEU A 211 -12.45 15.97 5.19
CA LEU A 211 -12.45 16.35 3.76
C LEU A 211 -11.39 17.40 3.42
N ILE A 212 -11.26 18.44 4.26
CA ILE A 212 -10.29 19.51 4.05
C ILE A 212 -8.85 19.01 4.25
N LYS A 213 -8.62 18.12 5.21
CA LYS A 213 -7.30 17.52 5.42
C LYS A 213 -6.91 16.63 4.22
N TYR A 214 -7.87 15.84 3.72
CA TYR A 214 -7.69 15.03 2.53
C TYR A 214 -7.36 15.88 1.29
N LEU A 215 -8.15 16.93 1.03
CA LEU A 215 -7.90 17.87 -0.07
C LEU A 215 -6.52 18.54 0.04
N SER A 216 -6.15 19.00 1.25
CA SER A 216 -4.85 19.62 1.49
C SER A 216 -3.70 18.67 1.20
N ARG A 217 -3.80 17.40 1.62
CA ARG A 217 -2.79 16.38 1.37
C ARG A 217 -2.67 16.07 -0.13
N THR A 218 -3.78 15.89 -0.82
CA THR A 218 -3.79 15.69 -2.28
C THR A 218 -3.09 16.85 -3.02
N ARG A 219 -3.28 18.08 -2.56
CA ARG A 219 -2.60 19.26 -3.11
C ARG A 219 -1.10 19.24 -2.82
N ILE A 220 -0.69 18.83 -1.62
CA ILE A 220 0.73 18.69 -1.26
C ILE A 220 1.42 17.63 -2.14
N ASP A 221 0.76 16.52 -2.45
CA ASP A 221 1.32 15.48 -3.33
C ASP A 221 1.55 16.01 -4.77
N ILE A 222 0.67 16.89 -5.26
CA ILE A 222 0.88 17.61 -6.53
C ILE A 222 2.05 18.60 -6.40
N ALA A 223 2.10 19.37 -5.30
CA ALA A 223 3.15 20.33 -5.06
C ALA A 223 4.53 19.68 -5.01
N LYS A 224 4.66 18.49 -4.41
CA LYS A 224 5.91 17.72 -4.38
C LYS A 224 6.42 17.43 -5.79
N ARG A 225 5.55 16.93 -6.67
CA ARG A 225 5.89 16.66 -8.07
C ARG A 225 6.28 17.94 -8.83
N LEU A 226 5.61 19.07 -8.58
CA LEU A 226 5.94 20.36 -9.18
C LEU A 226 7.29 20.90 -8.67
N LEU A 227 7.62 20.67 -7.40
CA LEU A 227 8.89 21.08 -6.80
C LEU A 227 10.10 20.33 -7.39
N GLU A 228 9.89 19.12 -7.90
CA GLU A 228 10.91 18.33 -8.60
C GLU A 228 11.17 18.84 -10.04
N THR A 229 10.25 19.62 -10.59
CA THR A 229 10.36 20.23 -11.92
C THR A 229 11.18 21.51 -11.86
N GLU A 230 12.14 21.68 -12.78
CA GLU A 230 12.97 22.90 -12.85
C GLU A 230 12.15 24.13 -13.29
N GLY A 231 12.50 25.30 -12.77
CA GLY A 231 11.99 26.60 -13.23
C GLY A 231 10.70 27.07 -12.59
N ILE A 232 10.01 26.27 -11.77
CA ILE A 232 8.75 26.69 -11.11
C ILE A 232 9.05 27.33 -9.75
N SER A 233 8.54 28.53 -9.50
CA SER A 233 8.68 29.22 -8.19
C SER A 233 7.85 28.53 -7.10
N ILE A 234 8.17 28.76 -5.81
CA ILE A 234 7.37 28.27 -4.68
C ILE A 234 5.95 28.82 -4.74
N LYS A 235 5.81 30.08 -5.12
CA LYS A 235 4.53 30.75 -5.29
C LYS A 235 3.69 30.10 -6.41
N GLU A 236 4.27 29.87 -7.56
CA GLU A 236 3.61 29.17 -8.67
C GLU A 236 3.24 27.74 -8.30
N THR A 237 4.13 27.01 -7.59
CA THR A 237 3.84 25.68 -7.05
C THR A 237 2.59 25.68 -6.17
N ALA A 238 2.47 26.68 -5.26
CA ALA A 238 1.30 26.80 -4.40
C ALA A 238 0.00 26.92 -5.22
N TYR A 239 -0.03 27.86 -6.18
CA TYR A 239 -1.24 28.09 -6.98
C TYR A 239 -1.54 26.92 -7.93
N SER A 240 -0.53 26.38 -8.61
CA SER A 240 -0.69 25.26 -9.52
C SER A 240 -1.10 23.96 -8.83
N SER A 241 -0.79 23.80 -7.54
CA SER A 241 -1.27 22.67 -6.72
C SER A 241 -2.67 22.91 -6.13
N GLY A 242 -3.27 24.09 -6.34
CA GLY A 242 -4.64 24.42 -5.95
C GLY A 242 -4.78 25.19 -4.63
N PHE A 243 -3.68 25.66 -4.02
CA PHE A 243 -3.76 26.55 -2.86
C PHE A 243 -4.07 27.98 -3.34
N SER A 244 -4.96 28.67 -2.64
CA SER A 244 -5.30 30.06 -2.91
C SER A 244 -4.42 31.07 -2.16
N ASP A 245 -3.63 30.61 -1.20
CA ASP A 245 -2.76 31.43 -0.36
C ASP A 245 -1.41 30.74 -0.15
N GLU A 246 -0.32 31.44 -0.49
CA GLU A 246 1.04 30.92 -0.39
C GLU A 246 1.47 30.67 1.07
N LYS A 247 1.07 31.55 2.01
CA LYS A 247 1.43 31.40 3.42
C LYS A 247 0.74 30.18 4.03
N TYR A 248 -0.51 29.93 3.64
CA TYR A 248 -1.25 28.74 4.04
C TYR A 248 -0.62 27.47 3.44
N PHE A 249 -0.22 27.50 2.17
CA PHE A 249 0.54 26.43 1.53
C PHE A 249 1.82 26.11 2.29
N MET A 250 2.67 27.10 2.55
CA MET A 250 3.94 26.92 3.25
C MET A 250 3.76 26.25 4.62
N ARG A 251 2.77 26.73 5.41
CA ARG A 251 2.45 26.13 6.72
C ARG A 251 1.95 24.70 6.60
N THR A 252 1.08 24.45 5.64
CA THR A 252 0.49 23.13 5.40
C THR A 252 1.54 22.14 4.93
N PHE A 253 2.40 22.54 4.01
CA PHE A 253 3.50 21.72 3.51
C PHE A 253 4.44 21.33 4.65
N ARG A 254 4.91 22.31 5.44
CA ARG A 254 5.79 22.05 6.59
C ARG A 254 5.13 21.14 7.64
N LYS A 255 3.83 21.29 7.86
CA LYS A 255 3.08 20.46 8.81
C LYS A 255 2.98 18.99 8.35
N LEU A 256 2.81 18.75 7.05
CA LEU A 256 2.63 17.41 6.50
C LEU A 256 3.94 16.71 6.16
N GLU A 257 4.94 17.43 5.66
CA GLU A 257 6.22 16.87 5.20
C GLU A 257 7.38 17.06 6.20
N GLY A 258 7.17 17.80 7.29
CA GLY A 258 8.21 18.05 8.31
C GLY A 258 9.28 19.09 7.90
N MET A 259 9.28 19.54 6.63
CA MET A 259 10.24 20.48 6.06
C MET A 259 9.55 21.52 5.18
N THR A 260 10.25 22.65 4.88
CA THR A 260 9.71 23.67 3.99
C THR A 260 9.73 23.22 2.52
N PRO A 261 8.88 23.79 1.63
CA PRO A 261 8.93 23.50 0.19
C PRO A 261 10.31 23.76 -0.44
N MET A 262 11.03 24.78 0.03
CA MET A 262 12.39 25.10 -0.42
C MET A 262 13.38 24.00 -0.03
N GLN A 263 13.36 23.56 1.24
CA GLN A 263 14.20 22.45 1.72
C GLN A 263 13.90 21.14 0.99
N TYR A 264 12.61 20.89 0.71
CA TYR A 264 12.18 19.73 -0.09
C TYR A 264 12.80 19.78 -1.49
N ARG A 265 12.66 20.89 -2.20
CA ARG A 265 13.27 21.11 -3.52
C ARG A 265 14.78 20.87 -3.52
N GLU A 266 15.50 21.45 -2.57
CA GLU A 266 16.95 21.28 -2.46
C GLU A 266 17.36 19.82 -2.21
N ALA A 267 16.63 19.11 -1.36
CA ALA A 267 16.90 17.71 -1.05
C ALA A 267 16.71 16.82 -2.30
N PHE A 268 15.70 17.07 -3.12
CA PHE A 268 15.45 16.31 -4.35
C PHE A 268 16.39 16.71 -5.48
N ARG A 269 16.73 17.99 -5.62
CA ARG A 269 17.71 18.46 -6.61
C ARG A 269 19.09 17.82 -6.42
N LYS A 270 19.56 17.69 -5.17
CA LYS A 270 20.83 17.02 -4.86
C LYS A 270 20.80 15.50 -5.14
N ARG A 271 19.65 14.86 -5.02
CA ARG A 271 19.49 13.42 -5.36
C ARG A 271 19.66 13.15 -6.85
N ASN A 272 19.12 14.01 -7.72
CA ASN A 272 19.22 13.87 -9.18
C ASN A 272 20.65 14.15 -9.73
N ILE A 273 21.48 14.90 -9.01
CA ILE A 273 22.88 15.16 -9.40
C ILE A 273 23.78 13.94 -9.05
N ASN A 274 23.41 13.16 -8.04
CA ASN A 274 24.19 11.98 -7.61
C ASN A 274 23.77 10.68 -8.30
N SER A 275 22.82 10.71 -9.24
CA SER A 275 22.37 9.56 -10.04
C SER A 275 22.89 9.61 -11.49
N LYS A 276 24.11 10.13 -11.68
CA LYS A 276 24.88 9.96 -12.92
C LYS A 276 25.95 8.91 -12.74
#